data_15c5d4ba4de162557f52795e734d3fc6
#
_entry.id   15c5d4ba4de162557f52795e734d3fc6
#
_cell.length_a   1.000
_cell.length_b   1.000
_cell.length_c   1.000
_cell.angle_alpha   90.00
_cell.angle_beta   90.00
_cell.angle_gamma   90.00
#
_symmetry.space_group_name_H-M   'P 1'
#
loop_
_entity.id
_entity.type
_entity.pdbx_description
1 polymer ?
#
loop_
_entity_poly.entity_id
_entity_poly.type
_entity_poly.pdbx_seq_one_letter_code
_entity_poly.pdbx_strand_id
1 'polypeptide(L)'
;MRARHFFLWIAIAAAVSFAAQRWGKFDAPTQRAPAAAGTPIQGRAKIIDGDSLEVAGERIRLFGIDAPEARQQCRDAQGADYACGRDAARILTALIGGRPVSCTLVTHDQYARDVATCEAKGHDLGEAMVRAGYARDYARHSKGRYAAAERDARAARRGIWAGEFEDPAVWRKQETR
;
A
#
# COMPACT_ATOMS: atom_id res chain seq x y z
N MET A 1 -72.99 -28.84 10.50
CA MET A 1 -71.97 -27.93 11.09
C MET A 1 -70.56 -28.52 10.86
N ARG A 2 -70.04 -28.54 9.65
CA ARG A 2 -68.65 -29.02 9.38
C ARG A 2 -68.12 -28.46 8.02
N ALA A 3 -68.13 -27.14 7.84
CA ALA A 3 -67.61 -26.54 6.57
C ALA A 3 -66.85 -25.25 6.76
N ARG A 4 -66.40 -24.89 8.01
CA ARG A 4 -65.78 -23.55 8.26
C ARG A 4 -64.28 -23.57 8.56
N HIS A 5 -63.65 -24.77 8.62
CA HIS A 5 -62.22 -24.86 8.92
C HIS A 5 -61.30 -25.17 7.74
N PHE A 6 -61.86 -25.43 6.56
CA PHE A 6 -61.05 -25.82 5.39
C PHE A 6 -60.43 -24.62 4.62
N PHE A 7 -61.00 -23.44 4.79
CA PHE A 7 -60.52 -22.24 4.08
C PHE A 7 -59.40 -21.46 4.80
N LEU A 8 -59.14 -21.77 6.08
CA LEU A 8 -58.14 -21.03 6.83
C LEU A 8 -56.71 -21.52 6.61
N TRP A 9 -56.54 -22.78 6.17
CA TRP A 9 -55.21 -23.36 5.95
C TRP A 9 -54.61 -23.03 4.57
N ILE A 10 -55.41 -22.68 3.60
CA ILE A 10 -54.93 -22.34 2.25
C ILE A 10 -54.36 -20.93 2.21
N ALA A 11 -54.84 -20.02 3.04
CA ALA A 11 -54.33 -18.64 3.11
C ALA A 11 -52.95 -18.49 3.75
N ILE A 12 -52.58 -19.41 4.67
CA ILE A 12 -51.27 -19.37 5.37
C ILE A 12 -50.17 -19.95 4.49
N ALA A 13 -50.46 -20.96 3.64
CA ALA A 13 -49.45 -21.52 2.74
C ALA A 13 -49.03 -20.57 1.61
N ALA A 14 -49.92 -19.66 1.17
CA ALA A 14 -49.59 -18.70 0.10
C ALA A 14 -48.74 -17.52 0.59
N ALA A 15 -48.80 -17.15 1.89
CA ALA A 15 -48.05 -16.04 2.44
C ALA A 15 -46.55 -16.38 2.69
N VAL A 16 -46.22 -17.65 2.95
CA VAL A 16 -44.85 -18.10 3.20
C VAL A 16 -44.03 -18.22 1.90
N SER A 17 -44.69 -18.51 0.77
CA SER A 17 -44.01 -18.65 -0.52
C SER A 17 -43.61 -17.33 -1.17
N PHE A 18 -44.17 -16.19 -0.75
CA PHE A 18 -43.87 -14.89 -1.35
C PHE A 18 -42.71 -14.15 -0.64
N ALA A 19 -42.33 -14.56 0.58
CA ALA A 19 -41.23 -13.94 1.33
C ALA A 19 -39.84 -14.46 0.94
N ALA A 20 -39.75 -15.63 0.27
CA ALA A 20 -38.46 -16.27 -0.05
C ALA A 20 -37.81 -15.72 -1.34
N GLN A 21 -38.48 -14.88 -2.13
CA GLN A 21 -37.96 -14.39 -3.42
C GLN A 21 -37.29 -12.99 -3.38
N ARG A 22 -37.22 -12.35 -2.23
CA ARG A 22 -36.60 -11.02 -2.08
C ARG A 22 -35.24 -10.99 -1.37
N TRP A 23 -34.64 -12.14 -1.15
CA TRP A 23 -33.24 -12.14 -0.72
C TRP A 23 -32.40 -11.94 -1.98
N GLY A 24 -32.07 -10.66 -2.22
CA GLY A 24 -31.13 -10.29 -3.27
C GLY A 24 -29.87 -11.15 -3.15
N LYS A 25 -29.42 -11.66 -4.28
CA LYS A 25 -28.11 -12.29 -4.39
C LYS A 25 -27.10 -11.31 -3.82
N PHE A 26 -26.59 -11.57 -2.64
CA PHE A 26 -25.35 -10.99 -2.19
C PHE A 26 -24.30 -11.56 -3.13
N ASP A 27 -23.89 -10.79 -4.11
CA ASP A 27 -22.69 -11.11 -4.87
C ASP A 27 -21.54 -11.16 -3.86
N ALA A 28 -21.09 -12.36 -3.55
CA ALA A 28 -19.90 -12.54 -2.75
C ALA A 28 -18.77 -11.75 -3.43
N PRO A 29 -17.95 -11.00 -2.69
CA PRO A 29 -16.82 -10.30 -3.29
C PRO A 29 -16.01 -11.35 -4.07
N THR A 30 -15.89 -11.14 -5.36
CA THR A 30 -15.08 -11.96 -6.25
C THR A 30 -13.66 -11.92 -5.70
N GLN A 31 -13.27 -12.95 -4.96
CA GLN A 31 -11.88 -13.15 -4.58
C GLN A 31 -11.12 -13.36 -5.90
N ARG A 32 -10.40 -12.33 -6.30
CA ARG A 32 -9.50 -12.40 -7.43
C ARG A 32 -8.46 -13.47 -7.10
N ALA A 33 -8.32 -14.45 -8.00
CA ALA A 33 -7.27 -15.45 -7.85
C ALA A 33 -5.91 -14.75 -7.68
N PRO A 34 -5.04 -15.22 -6.76
CA PRO A 34 -3.71 -14.64 -6.60
C PRO A 34 -3.00 -14.66 -7.94
N ALA A 35 -2.33 -13.56 -8.28
CA ALA A 35 -1.56 -13.46 -9.50
C ALA A 35 -0.57 -14.63 -9.57
N ALA A 36 -0.50 -15.31 -10.71
CA ALA A 36 0.44 -16.40 -10.91
C ALA A 36 1.86 -15.89 -10.61
N ALA A 37 2.66 -16.68 -9.90
CA ALA A 37 4.03 -16.32 -9.57
C ALA A 37 4.79 -15.92 -10.85
N GLY A 38 5.29 -14.66 -10.92
CA GLY A 38 5.99 -14.13 -12.06
C GLY A 38 5.20 -13.14 -12.94
N THR A 39 3.87 -13.02 -12.79
CA THR A 39 3.10 -11.98 -13.53
C THR A 39 3.15 -10.67 -12.76
N PRO A 40 3.62 -9.56 -13.38
CA PRO A 40 3.64 -8.27 -12.70
C PRO A 40 2.23 -7.78 -12.36
N ILE A 41 2.06 -7.21 -11.15
CA ILE A 41 0.85 -6.50 -10.75
C ILE A 41 0.89 -5.14 -11.42
N GLN A 42 -0.09 -4.82 -12.26
CA GLN A 42 -0.09 -3.57 -13.03
C GLN A 42 -1.37 -2.77 -12.84
N GLY A 43 -1.22 -1.45 -12.75
CA GLY A 43 -2.36 -0.56 -12.63
C GLY A 43 -2.02 0.84 -12.16
N ARG A 44 -3.05 1.66 -11.94
CA ARG A 44 -2.89 2.93 -11.26
C ARG A 44 -2.57 2.69 -9.79
N ALA A 45 -1.60 3.42 -9.27
CA ALA A 45 -1.23 3.33 -7.87
C ALA A 45 -2.04 4.32 -7.02
N LYS A 46 -2.47 3.86 -5.84
CA LYS A 46 -2.93 4.69 -4.72
C LYS A 46 -1.82 4.69 -3.68
N ILE A 47 -1.26 5.86 -3.37
CA ILE A 47 -0.15 5.97 -2.43
C ILE A 47 -0.68 5.92 -1.00
N ILE A 48 -0.02 5.13 -0.15
CA ILE A 48 -0.32 4.99 1.28
C ILE A 48 0.67 5.83 2.08
N ASP A 49 1.96 5.64 1.82
CA ASP A 49 3.08 6.39 2.40
C ASP A 49 4.29 6.42 1.45
N GLY A 50 5.50 6.72 1.96
CA GLY A 50 6.70 6.85 1.14
C GLY A 50 7.26 5.55 0.55
N ASP A 51 6.85 4.39 1.04
CA ASP A 51 7.29 3.09 0.56
C ASP A 51 6.18 2.05 0.41
N SER A 52 4.91 2.47 0.56
CA SER A 52 3.75 1.59 0.46
C SER A 52 2.69 2.18 -0.46
N LEU A 53 2.15 1.34 -1.33
CA LEU A 53 1.12 1.73 -2.32
C LEU A 53 0.14 0.58 -2.54
N GLU A 54 -0.98 0.88 -3.18
CA GLU A 54 -1.97 -0.09 -3.62
C GLU A 54 -2.04 -0.05 -5.15
N VAL A 55 -1.89 -1.20 -5.81
CA VAL A 55 -2.01 -1.36 -7.27
C VAL A 55 -2.98 -2.49 -7.56
N ALA A 56 -4.00 -2.23 -8.35
CA ALA A 56 -5.04 -3.21 -8.71
C ALA A 56 -5.73 -3.88 -7.51
N GLY A 57 -5.79 -3.19 -6.35
CA GLY A 57 -6.38 -3.69 -5.10
C GLY A 57 -5.38 -4.42 -4.17
N GLU A 58 -4.15 -4.66 -4.62
CA GLU A 58 -3.11 -5.30 -3.82
C GLU A 58 -2.25 -4.26 -3.08
N ARG A 59 -2.02 -4.50 -1.77
CA ARG A 59 -1.13 -3.66 -0.96
C ARG A 59 0.31 -4.10 -1.14
N ILE A 60 1.12 -3.19 -1.63
CA ILE A 60 2.52 -3.45 -2.00
C ILE A 60 3.43 -2.56 -1.16
N ARG A 61 4.47 -3.15 -0.57
CA ARG A 61 5.62 -2.46 -0.01
C ARG A 61 6.76 -2.47 -1.02
N LEU A 62 7.35 -1.32 -1.29
CA LEU A 62 8.50 -1.21 -2.16
C LEU A 62 9.69 -1.97 -1.57
N PHE A 63 10.26 -2.87 -2.38
CA PHE A 63 11.37 -3.73 -1.96
C PHE A 63 12.62 -2.92 -1.62
N GLY A 64 13.24 -3.27 -0.49
CA GLY A 64 14.61 -2.87 -0.15
C GLY A 64 14.79 -1.41 0.25
N ILE A 65 13.73 -0.65 0.44
CA ILE A 65 13.79 0.72 0.95
C ILE A 65 13.04 0.87 2.28
N ASP A 66 13.34 1.96 3.01
CA ASP A 66 12.63 2.35 4.22
C ASP A 66 12.45 3.87 4.21
N ALA A 67 11.22 4.32 4.07
CA ALA A 67 10.83 5.73 4.03
C ALA A 67 10.31 6.19 5.39
N PRO A 68 10.35 7.51 5.69
CA PRO A 68 9.67 8.06 6.85
C PRO A 68 8.20 7.67 6.86
N GLU A 69 7.70 7.30 8.04
CA GLU A 69 6.30 6.91 8.26
C GLU A 69 5.35 8.10 8.02
N ALA A 70 4.12 7.83 7.62
CA ALA A 70 3.16 8.86 7.21
C ALA A 70 3.00 10.02 8.20
N ARG A 71 3.13 9.76 9.52
CA ARG A 71 3.03 10.77 10.59
C ARG A 71 4.39 11.25 11.11
N GLN A 72 5.49 10.72 10.58
CA GLN A 72 6.82 11.07 11.04
C GLN A 72 7.16 12.53 10.76
N GLN A 73 7.72 13.21 11.78
CA GLN A 73 8.27 14.54 11.68
C GLN A 73 9.79 14.46 11.60
N CYS A 74 10.38 15.40 10.88
CA CYS A 74 11.82 15.58 10.76
C CYS A 74 12.15 17.05 10.98
N ARG A 75 13.43 17.40 11.10
CA ARG A 75 13.90 18.79 11.10
C ARG A 75 14.60 19.11 9.80
N ASP A 76 14.33 20.27 9.27
CA ASP A 76 15.03 20.76 8.08
C ASP A 76 16.44 21.29 8.40
N ALA A 77 17.13 21.82 7.39
CA ALA A 77 18.48 22.38 7.54
C ALA A 77 18.53 23.62 8.47
N GLN A 78 17.40 24.25 8.73
CA GLN A 78 17.23 25.39 9.62
C GLN A 78 16.77 25.00 11.03
N GLY A 79 16.54 23.70 11.25
CA GLY A 79 16.06 23.13 12.51
C GLY A 79 14.54 23.25 12.71
N ALA A 80 13.78 23.64 11.69
CA ALA A 80 12.34 23.71 11.75
C ALA A 80 11.72 22.32 11.51
N ASP A 81 10.68 21.99 12.29
CA ASP A 81 9.96 20.74 12.14
C ASP A 81 9.11 20.72 10.86
N TYR A 82 9.12 19.59 10.13
CA TYR A 82 8.31 19.39 8.95
C TYR A 82 7.84 17.94 8.83
N ALA A 83 6.76 17.71 8.12
CA ALA A 83 6.13 16.39 7.96
C ALA A 83 6.82 15.57 6.87
N CYS A 84 8.01 15.05 7.14
CA CYS A 84 8.83 14.31 6.18
C CYS A 84 8.14 13.05 5.64
N GLY A 85 7.30 12.38 6.42
CA GLY A 85 6.53 11.23 5.94
C GLY A 85 5.48 11.60 4.89
N ARG A 86 4.79 12.74 5.07
CA ARG A 86 3.87 13.27 4.04
C ARG A 86 4.62 13.71 2.78
N ASP A 87 5.80 14.27 2.96
CA ASP A 87 6.64 14.66 1.84
C ASP A 87 7.13 13.45 1.06
N ALA A 88 7.53 12.36 1.73
CA ALA A 88 7.89 11.11 1.09
C ALA A 88 6.74 10.56 0.22
N ALA A 89 5.52 10.52 0.75
CA ALA A 89 4.34 10.10 -0.01
C ALA A 89 4.06 11.00 -1.23
N ARG A 90 4.23 12.33 -1.08
CA ARG A 90 4.07 13.30 -2.16
C ARG A 90 5.13 13.12 -3.25
N ILE A 91 6.38 12.87 -2.87
CA ILE A 91 7.47 12.61 -3.81
C ILE A 91 7.20 11.31 -4.59
N LEU A 92 6.79 10.22 -3.92
CA LEU A 92 6.41 8.98 -4.62
C LEU A 92 5.28 9.22 -5.62
N THR A 93 4.26 10.01 -5.24
CA THR A 93 3.18 10.41 -6.14
C THR A 93 3.71 11.16 -7.37
N ALA A 94 4.63 12.10 -7.18
CA ALA A 94 5.23 12.88 -8.26
C ALA A 94 6.10 12.03 -9.20
N LEU A 95 6.88 11.09 -8.66
CA LEU A 95 7.70 10.15 -9.43
C LEU A 95 6.85 9.26 -10.35
N ILE A 96 5.73 8.76 -9.85
CA ILE A 96 4.75 7.99 -10.64
C ILE A 96 4.09 8.89 -11.69
N GLY A 97 3.72 10.13 -11.33
CA GLY A 97 3.17 11.13 -12.24
C GLY A 97 1.88 10.67 -12.93
N GLY A 98 1.01 9.95 -12.23
CA GLY A 98 -0.28 9.46 -12.74
C GLY A 98 -0.18 8.36 -13.80
N ARG A 99 1.00 7.81 -14.05
CA ARG A 99 1.22 6.69 -14.98
C ARG A 99 0.90 5.35 -14.29
N PRO A 100 0.57 4.31 -15.06
CA PRO A 100 0.51 2.96 -14.53
C PRO A 100 1.84 2.54 -13.92
N VAL A 101 1.76 1.79 -12.82
CA VAL A 101 2.88 1.17 -12.13
C VAL A 101 2.87 -0.32 -12.45
N SER A 102 4.05 -0.91 -12.63
CA SER A 102 4.24 -2.36 -12.81
C SER A 102 5.11 -2.86 -11.66
N CYS A 103 4.59 -3.80 -10.87
CA CYS A 103 5.25 -4.33 -9.69
C CYS A 103 5.52 -5.84 -9.86
N THR A 104 6.78 -6.24 -9.72
CA THR A 104 7.19 -7.64 -9.72
C THR A 104 7.42 -8.09 -8.30
N LEU A 105 6.68 -9.12 -7.86
CA LEU A 105 6.76 -9.68 -6.53
C LEU A 105 8.17 -10.25 -6.27
N VAL A 106 8.74 -9.89 -5.12
CA VAL A 106 10.02 -10.42 -4.63
C VAL A 106 9.78 -11.40 -3.49
N THR A 107 8.94 -11.04 -2.51
CA THR A 107 8.63 -11.84 -1.32
C THR A 107 7.36 -11.33 -0.65
N HIS A 108 6.98 -11.95 0.46
CA HIS A 108 5.98 -11.42 1.38
C HIS A 108 6.65 -11.05 2.71
N ASP A 109 6.14 -10.04 3.39
CA ASP A 109 6.63 -9.69 4.72
C ASP A 109 5.89 -10.47 5.83
N GLN A 110 6.29 -10.25 7.08
CA GLN A 110 5.67 -10.90 8.25
C GLN A 110 4.19 -10.55 8.46
N TYR A 111 3.67 -9.53 7.77
CA TYR A 111 2.26 -9.10 7.81
C TYR A 111 1.51 -9.54 6.56
N ALA A 112 2.08 -10.48 5.78
CA ALA A 112 1.54 -10.99 4.52
C ALA A 112 1.31 -9.90 3.44
N ARG A 113 2.05 -8.75 3.51
CA ARG A 113 2.04 -7.76 2.45
C ARG A 113 2.98 -8.22 1.33
N ASP A 114 2.58 -7.95 0.09
CA ASP A 114 3.45 -8.13 -1.07
C ASP A 114 4.63 -7.14 -0.98
N VAL A 115 5.85 -7.66 -1.03
CA VAL A 115 7.07 -6.86 -1.17
C VAL A 115 7.56 -6.99 -2.60
N ALA A 116 7.55 -5.90 -3.34
CA ALA A 116 7.80 -5.93 -4.77
C ALA A 116 8.74 -4.81 -5.24
N THR A 117 9.48 -5.08 -6.32
CA THR A 117 10.13 -4.05 -7.11
C THR A 117 9.10 -3.44 -8.05
N CYS A 118 8.87 -2.14 -7.96
CA CYS A 118 7.88 -1.44 -8.75
C CYS A 118 8.54 -0.41 -9.67
N GLU A 119 8.02 -0.30 -10.88
CA GLU A 119 8.51 0.63 -11.90
C GLU A 119 7.39 1.53 -12.41
N ALA A 120 7.73 2.78 -12.69
CA ALA A 120 6.91 3.71 -13.45
C ALA A 120 7.79 4.45 -14.46
N LYS A 121 7.32 4.62 -15.70
CA LYS A 121 8.10 5.27 -16.79
C LYS A 121 9.47 4.59 -17.03
N GLY A 122 9.60 3.29 -16.74
CA GLY A 122 10.86 2.56 -16.90
C GLY A 122 11.90 2.80 -15.80
N HIS A 123 11.52 3.44 -14.69
CA HIS A 123 12.41 3.69 -13.55
C HIS A 123 11.96 2.90 -12.32
N ASP A 124 12.90 2.28 -11.61
CA ASP A 124 12.69 1.66 -10.31
C ASP A 124 12.29 2.74 -9.29
N LEU A 125 11.08 2.61 -8.74
CA LEU A 125 10.54 3.58 -7.77
C LEU A 125 11.31 3.58 -6.46
N GLY A 126 11.84 2.42 -6.03
CA GLY A 126 12.69 2.32 -4.84
C GLY A 126 13.97 3.12 -5.02
N GLU A 127 14.68 2.92 -6.14
CA GLU A 127 15.88 3.69 -6.45
C GLU A 127 15.59 5.20 -6.55
N ALA A 128 14.49 5.55 -7.23
CA ALA A 128 14.12 6.96 -7.39
C ALA A 128 13.82 7.65 -6.05
N MET A 129 13.14 6.97 -5.12
CA MET A 129 12.86 7.47 -3.76
C MET A 129 14.16 7.66 -2.95
N VAL A 130 15.07 6.69 -3.00
CA VAL A 130 16.36 6.77 -2.31
C VAL A 130 17.21 7.90 -2.91
N ARG A 131 17.29 8.01 -4.23
CA ARG A 131 18.04 9.06 -4.93
C ARG A 131 17.49 10.45 -4.67
N ALA A 132 16.17 10.58 -4.52
CA ALA A 132 15.52 11.83 -4.12
C ALA A 132 15.75 12.20 -2.65
N GLY A 133 16.25 11.25 -1.83
CA GLY A 133 16.49 11.44 -0.42
C GLY A 133 15.24 11.34 0.45
N TYR A 134 14.20 10.65 -0.01
CA TYR A 134 12.95 10.43 0.75
C TYR A 134 12.73 8.98 1.16
N ALA A 135 13.74 8.13 0.96
CA ALA A 135 13.86 6.81 1.55
C ALA A 135 15.33 6.47 1.78
N ARG A 136 15.57 5.51 2.65
CA ARG A 136 16.91 4.92 2.89
C ARG A 136 17.03 3.60 2.14
N ASP A 137 18.26 3.22 1.78
CA ASP A 137 18.55 1.84 1.41
C ASP A 137 18.39 0.95 2.64
N TYR A 138 17.43 0.02 2.61
CA TYR A 138 17.27 -0.94 3.68
C TYR A 138 18.17 -2.14 3.43
N ALA A 139 19.47 -1.95 3.65
CA ALA A 139 20.55 -2.86 3.27
C ALA A 139 20.35 -4.30 3.75
N ARG A 140 19.64 -4.51 4.89
CA ARG A 140 19.30 -5.84 5.39
C ARG A 140 18.48 -6.66 4.37
N HIS A 141 17.62 -6.00 3.61
CA HIS A 141 16.74 -6.61 2.60
C HIS A 141 17.23 -6.36 1.17
N SER A 142 17.65 -5.15 0.85
CA SER A 142 18.12 -4.75 -0.49
C SER A 142 19.44 -5.40 -0.88
N LYS A 143 20.24 -5.86 0.12
CA LYS A 143 21.64 -6.29 -0.06
C LYS A 143 22.53 -5.20 -0.67
N GLY A 144 22.20 -3.93 -0.38
CA GLY A 144 22.93 -2.76 -0.88
C GLY A 144 22.58 -2.34 -2.30
N ARG A 145 21.46 -2.82 -2.85
CA ARG A 145 21.00 -2.48 -4.20
C ARG A 145 20.92 -0.98 -4.43
N TYR A 146 20.52 -0.22 -3.43
CA TYR A 146 20.31 1.24 -3.53
C TYR A 146 21.40 2.06 -2.82
N ALA A 147 22.48 1.41 -2.34
CA ALA A 147 23.54 2.07 -1.58
C ALA A 147 24.22 3.22 -2.35
N ALA A 148 24.38 3.11 -3.67
CA ALA A 148 24.95 4.20 -4.47
C ALA A 148 24.00 5.41 -4.50
N ALA A 149 22.71 5.19 -4.74
CA ALA A 149 21.70 6.24 -4.75
C ALA A 149 21.61 6.96 -3.37
N GLU A 150 21.71 6.20 -2.27
CA GLU A 150 21.74 6.77 -0.92
C GLU A 150 22.98 7.63 -0.69
N ARG A 151 24.19 7.16 -1.07
CA ARG A 151 25.41 7.97 -0.94
C ARG A 151 25.29 9.28 -1.70
N ASP A 152 24.76 9.24 -2.92
CA ASP A 152 24.54 10.43 -3.74
C ASP A 152 23.53 11.41 -3.10
N ALA A 153 22.44 10.88 -2.51
CA ALA A 153 21.44 11.69 -1.82
C ALA A 153 22.02 12.35 -0.56
N ARG A 154 22.80 11.61 0.24
CA ARG A 154 23.49 12.11 1.45
C ARG A 154 24.51 13.18 1.08
N ALA A 155 25.37 12.93 0.10
CA ALA A 155 26.41 13.89 -0.32
C ALA A 155 25.80 15.20 -0.81
N ALA A 156 24.67 15.13 -1.51
CA ALA A 156 23.93 16.29 -2.02
C ALA A 156 22.92 16.87 -1.00
N ARG A 157 22.83 16.33 0.22
CA ARG A 157 21.87 16.75 1.27
C ARG A 157 20.43 16.83 0.77
N ARG A 158 19.98 15.81 0.01
CA ARG A 158 18.62 15.79 -0.53
C ARG A 158 17.61 15.27 0.50
N GLY A 159 16.41 15.83 0.47
CA GLY A 159 15.28 15.35 1.27
C GLY A 159 15.61 15.28 2.76
N ILE A 160 15.43 14.12 3.38
CA ILE A 160 15.69 13.90 4.81
C ILE A 160 17.17 14.08 5.19
N TRP A 161 18.10 14.02 4.23
CA TRP A 161 19.52 14.21 4.47
C TRP A 161 19.93 15.69 4.58
N ALA A 162 19.01 16.62 4.35
CA ALA A 162 19.27 18.06 4.49
C ALA A 162 19.34 18.50 5.97
N GLY A 163 18.65 17.80 6.85
CA GLY A 163 18.54 18.11 8.26
C GLY A 163 18.65 16.87 9.15
N GLU A 164 17.79 16.79 10.17
CA GLU A 164 17.77 15.69 11.13
C GLU A 164 16.49 14.86 11.00
N PHE A 165 16.64 13.57 11.08
CA PHE A 165 15.50 12.64 11.11
C PHE A 165 15.83 11.43 11.97
N GLU A 166 14.81 10.85 12.58
CA GLU A 166 14.93 9.56 13.22
C GLU A 166 14.81 8.43 12.18
N ASP A 167 15.57 7.36 12.37
CA ASP A 167 15.45 6.15 11.56
C ASP A 167 14.00 5.63 11.55
N PRO A 168 13.34 5.45 10.39
CA PRO A 168 11.95 5.03 10.34
C PRO A 168 11.68 3.73 11.11
N ALA A 169 12.64 2.80 11.10
CA ALA A 169 12.51 1.56 11.87
C ALA A 169 12.57 1.78 13.40
N VAL A 170 13.28 2.81 13.86
CA VAL A 170 13.31 3.20 15.28
C VAL A 170 12.01 3.91 15.64
N TRP A 171 11.58 4.86 14.81
CA TRP A 171 10.33 5.62 14.99
C TRP A 171 9.11 4.68 15.13
N ARG A 172 8.97 3.67 14.25
CA ARG A 172 7.89 2.66 14.34
C ARG A 172 7.83 1.93 15.67
N LYS A 173 9.00 1.61 16.27
CA LYS A 173 9.05 0.92 17.57
C LYS A 173 8.60 1.79 18.74
N GLN A 174 8.71 3.10 18.62
CA GLN A 174 8.28 4.04 19.65
C GLN A 174 6.77 4.26 19.60
N GLU A 175 6.20 4.38 18.41
CA GLU A 175 4.76 4.56 18.19
C GLU A 175 3.91 3.34 18.61
N THR A 176 4.52 2.16 18.72
CA THR A 176 3.84 0.91 19.10
C THR A 176 3.94 0.59 20.59
N ARG A 177 4.54 1.46 21.40
CA ARG A 177 4.63 1.35 22.86
C ARG A 177 3.59 2.21 23.56
#